data_c7061281bbc9a8e89ca9dc12da7f0659
#
_entry.id   c7061281bbc9a8e89ca9dc12da7f0659
#
_cell.length_a   1.000
_cell.length_b   1.000
_cell.length_c   1.000
_cell.angle_alpha   90.00
_cell.angle_beta   90.00
_cell.angle_gamma   90.00
#
_symmetry.space_group_name_H-M   'P 1'
#
loop_
_entity.id
_entity.type
_entity.pdbx_description
1 polymer ?
#
loop_
_entity_poly.entity_id
_entity_poly.type
_entity_poly.pdbx_seq_one_letter_code
_entity_poly.pdbx_strand_id
1 'polypeptide(L)'
;LHVRSRRQRQMCIRDRPKNDNMPYNDTPQAFRESMKKKVAMTALKRPSTLDVREHLFATKNGPVNSRIYRPKGHDIQLPCLIYMHGGGWIIGDLDSHDGVCVDIALDGACQVIALDYGLSPENKFPKALHQCHEIFNEVFLNADAFNIDKNRLSIGGDSAGGNLALSSTLLMMKNGGPLPLYQFLIYPCIDKDFDSYSYIKHAEAPFLTKKMMLWFFNTYLNGPEDYSNSLAFPILEKSFSGMPKTVLLNAELDPLATEGKKLAKKLIDDGVPVFHKEAQSLIHGFIRCRDQSPKGKKIFKEIVGILRSLH
;
A
#
# COMPACT_ATOMS: atom_id res chain seq x y z
N LEU A 1 -13.89 30.35 -5.97
CA LEU A 1 -13.28 29.00 -6.00
C LEU A 1 -12.13 28.85 -4.99
N HIS A 2 -11.30 29.89 -4.77
CA HIS A 2 -10.16 29.83 -3.81
C HIS A 2 -10.55 29.80 -2.31
N VAL A 3 -11.72 30.35 -1.94
CA VAL A 3 -12.17 30.46 -0.55
C VAL A 3 -12.61 29.09 0.04
N ARG A 4 -13.22 28.21 -0.79
CA ARG A 4 -13.59 26.86 -0.34
C ARG A 4 -12.39 25.97 -0.08
N SER A 5 -11.30 26.09 -0.83
CA SER A 5 -10.10 25.28 -0.64
C SER A 5 -9.35 25.63 0.68
N ARG A 6 -9.38 26.91 1.11
CA ARG A 6 -8.84 27.33 2.41
C ARG A 6 -9.66 26.82 3.59
N ARG A 7 -11.01 26.79 3.49
CA ARG A 7 -11.87 26.24 4.56
C ARG A 7 -11.72 24.73 4.71
N GLN A 8 -11.56 23.98 3.61
CA GLN A 8 -11.26 22.53 3.67
C GLN A 8 -9.88 22.26 4.28
N ARG A 9 -8.85 23.05 3.96
CA ARG A 9 -7.54 22.99 4.65
C ARG A 9 -7.67 23.25 6.15
N GLN A 10 -8.51 24.21 6.57
CA GLN A 10 -8.72 24.52 7.98
C GLN A 10 -9.54 23.45 8.72
N MET A 11 -10.50 22.78 8.07
CA MET A 11 -11.26 21.69 8.71
C MET A 11 -10.38 20.47 9.02
N CYS A 12 -9.56 20.00 8.08
CA CYS A 12 -8.62 18.90 8.33
C CYS A 12 -7.52 19.25 9.34
N ILE A 13 -7.23 20.54 9.56
CA ILE A 13 -6.20 21.01 10.50
C ILE A 13 -6.79 21.31 11.89
N ARG A 14 -8.07 21.70 12.00
CA ARG A 14 -8.70 22.05 13.29
C ARG A 14 -9.08 20.88 14.15
N ASP A 15 -9.32 19.71 13.58
CA ASP A 15 -9.66 18.48 14.32
C ASP A 15 -8.43 17.64 14.67
N ARG A 16 -7.24 18.23 14.68
CA ARG A 16 -6.07 17.57 15.26
C ARG A 16 -6.33 17.37 16.74
N PRO A 17 -6.37 16.13 17.26
CA PRO A 17 -6.07 15.93 18.67
C PRO A 17 -4.67 16.53 18.89
N LYS A 18 -4.55 17.44 19.87
CA LYS A 18 -3.25 17.90 20.32
C LYS A 18 -2.39 16.69 20.57
N ASN A 19 -1.20 16.69 20.07
CA ASN A 19 -0.01 15.81 20.13
C ASN A 19 0.03 14.58 21.09
N ASP A 20 -1.04 14.24 21.80
CA ASP A 20 -1.03 13.29 22.89
C ASP A 20 -1.23 11.81 22.49
N ASN A 21 -1.59 11.55 21.22
CA ASN A 21 -1.83 10.19 20.70
C ASN A 21 -1.00 9.86 19.44
N MET A 22 0.26 10.21 19.45
CA MET A 22 1.17 9.85 18.37
C MET A 22 1.74 8.43 18.62
N PRO A 23 1.92 7.60 17.58
CA PRO A 23 2.31 6.19 17.73
C PRO A 23 3.62 5.99 18.50
N TYR A 24 4.51 6.95 18.45
CA TYR A 24 5.79 6.91 19.17
C TYR A 24 5.70 7.27 20.67
N ASN A 25 4.52 7.65 21.16
CA ASN A 25 4.26 7.90 22.58
C ASN A 25 3.68 6.66 23.28
N ASP A 26 3.24 5.66 22.50
CA ASP A 26 2.62 4.43 22.97
C ASP A 26 3.42 3.20 22.55
N THR A 27 3.09 2.06 23.13
CA THR A 27 3.56 0.78 22.59
C THR A 27 2.86 0.49 21.25
N PRO A 28 3.51 -0.22 20.31
CA PRO A 28 2.88 -0.64 19.06
C PRO A 28 1.53 -1.34 19.27
N GLN A 29 1.42 -2.16 20.30
CA GLN A 29 0.17 -2.87 20.64
C GLN A 29 -0.94 -1.91 21.08
N ALA A 30 -0.67 -0.99 22.00
CA ALA A 30 -1.66 0.00 22.44
C ALA A 30 -2.15 0.88 21.27
N PHE A 31 -1.23 1.25 20.37
CA PHE A 31 -1.58 2.01 19.19
C PHE A 31 -2.46 1.20 18.22
N ARG A 32 -2.17 -0.09 17.98
CA ARG A 32 -3.03 -0.99 17.18
C ARG A 32 -4.45 -1.11 17.77
N GLU A 33 -4.57 -1.28 19.08
CA GLU A 33 -5.87 -1.35 19.76
C GLU A 33 -6.68 -0.07 19.62
N SER A 34 -6.01 1.09 19.77
CA SER A 34 -6.64 2.39 19.52
C SER A 34 -7.14 2.54 18.09
N MET A 35 -6.35 2.10 17.11
CA MET A 35 -6.73 2.13 15.70
C MET A 35 -7.90 1.18 15.39
N LYS A 36 -7.89 -0.04 15.91
CA LYS A 36 -8.99 -1.01 15.75
C LYS A 36 -10.32 -0.44 16.24
N LYS A 37 -10.32 0.22 17.41
CA LYS A 37 -11.53 0.88 17.94
C LYS A 37 -12.07 1.96 16.99
N LYS A 38 -11.18 2.78 16.40
CA LYS A 38 -11.57 3.82 15.42
C LYS A 38 -12.13 3.20 14.14
N VAL A 39 -11.50 2.14 13.62
CA VAL A 39 -11.95 1.43 12.40
C VAL A 39 -13.32 0.81 12.63
N ALA A 40 -13.55 0.14 13.77
CA ALA A 40 -14.85 -0.47 14.10
C ALA A 40 -16.00 0.55 14.12
N MET A 41 -15.73 1.80 14.52
CA MET A 41 -16.75 2.89 14.53
C MET A 41 -17.11 3.40 13.12
N THR A 42 -16.26 3.12 12.12
CA THR A 42 -16.42 3.60 10.73
C THR A 42 -16.62 2.46 9.73
N ALA A 43 -16.86 1.23 10.22
CA ALA A 43 -17.04 0.06 9.36
C ALA A 43 -18.19 0.26 8.35
N LEU A 44 -17.87 0.10 7.08
CA LEU A 44 -18.82 0.26 5.98
C LEU A 44 -19.56 -1.06 5.71
N LYS A 45 -20.85 -0.97 5.36
CA LYS A 45 -21.58 -2.13 4.87
C LYS A 45 -21.10 -2.47 3.45
N ARG A 46 -20.59 -3.69 3.27
CA ARG A 46 -20.15 -4.18 1.96
C ARG A 46 -21.32 -4.31 0.98
N PRO A 47 -21.15 -3.94 -0.29
CA PRO A 47 -22.19 -4.12 -1.30
C PRO A 47 -22.55 -5.60 -1.53
N SER A 48 -23.82 -5.87 -1.76
CA SER A 48 -24.30 -7.24 -2.04
C SER A 48 -23.78 -7.83 -3.36
N THR A 49 -23.25 -6.99 -4.23
CA THR A 49 -22.59 -7.36 -5.51
C THR A 49 -21.21 -7.96 -5.33
N LEU A 50 -20.69 -8.00 -4.12
CA LEU A 50 -19.37 -8.53 -3.80
C LEU A 50 -19.53 -9.81 -2.96
N ASP A 51 -18.75 -10.84 -3.30
CA ASP A 51 -18.48 -11.98 -2.45
C ASP A 51 -17.20 -11.74 -1.67
N VAL A 52 -17.27 -11.94 -0.33
CA VAL A 52 -16.12 -11.70 0.56
C VAL A 52 -15.93 -12.90 1.46
N ARG A 53 -14.73 -13.49 1.42
CA ARG A 53 -14.37 -14.64 2.24
C ARG A 53 -12.99 -14.49 2.85
N GLU A 54 -12.79 -15.08 4.01
CA GLU A 54 -11.46 -15.19 4.63
C GLU A 54 -10.71 -16.41 4.06
N HIS A 55 -9.38 -16.31 4.04
CA HIS A 55 -8.50 -17.41 3.66
C HIS A 55 -7.21 -17.35 4.48
N LEU A 56 -6.65 -18.50 4.83
CA LEU A 56 -5.40 -18.61 5.59
C LEU A 56 -4.32 -19.19 4.68
N PHE A 57 -3.29 -18.41 4.39
CA PHE A 57 -2.10 -18.89 3.71
C PHE A 57 -1.11 -19.48 4.72
N ALA A 58 -0.59 -20.67 4.44
CA ALA A 58 0.45 -21.33 5.22
C ALA A 58 1.82 -21.03 4.60
N THR A 59 2.49 -19.97 5.04
CA THR A 59 3.83 -19.63 4.55
C THR A 59 4.94 -20.21 5.45
N LYS A 60 6.13 -20.36 4.90
CA LYS A 60 7.33 -20.77 5.69
C LYS A 60 7.67 -19.76 6.78
N ASN A 61 7.23 -18.52 6.61
CA ASN A 61 7.42 -17.41 7.54
C ASN A 61 6.24 -17.21 8.51
N GLY A 62 5.39 -18.23 8.65
CA GLY A 62 4.21 -18.25 9.50
C GLY A 62 2.91 -18.00 8.73
N PRO A 63 1.77 -18.34 9.33
CA PRO A 63 0.47 -18.19 8.67
C PRO A 63 0.11 -16.71 8.46
N VAL A 64 -0.59 -16.42 7.37
CA VAL A 64 -1.08 -15.09 7.00
C VAL A 64 -2.57 -15.16 6.73
N ASN A 65 -3.38 -14.49 7.55
CA ASN A 65 -4.79 -14.30 7.25
C ASN A 65 -4.93 -13.41 6.01
N SER A 66 -5.97 -13.66 5.25
CA SER A 66 -6.27 -12.85 4.07
C SER A 66 -7.77 -12.73 3.88
N ARG A 67 -8.18 -11.71 3.14
CA ARG A 67 -9.57 -11.51 2.75
C ARG A 67 -9.66 -11.38 1.24
N ILE A 68 -10.51 -12.21 0.65
CA ILE A 68 -10.72 -12.29 -0.79
C ILE A 68 -12.01 -11.56 -1.12
N TYR A 69 -11.92 -10.55 -1.97
CA TYR A 69 -13.04 -9.76 -2.48
C TYR A 69 -13.25 -10.11 -3.94
N ARG A 70 -14.38 -10.72 -4.27
CA ARG A 70 -14.71 -11.14 -5.64
C ARG A 70 -16.01 -10.49 -6.11
N PRO A 71 -16.02 -9.72 -7.20
CA PRO A 71 -17.25 -9.26 -7.85
C PRO A 71 -18.11 -10.45 -8.26
N LYS A 72 -19.42 -10.41 -7.93
CA LYS A 72 -20.39 -11.44 -8.29
C LYS A 72 -20.82 -11.33 -9.77
N GLY A 73 -21.42 -12.39 -10.29
CA GLY A 73 -21.96 -12.43 -11.66
C GLY A 73 -20.93 -12.73 -12.73
N HIS A 74 -19.77 -13.27 -12.34
CA HIS A 74 -18.71 -13.68 -13.26
C HIS A 74 -18.37 -15.15 -13.06
N ASP A 75 -18.75 -15.98 -14.05
CA ASP A 75 -18.44 -17.42 -14.09
C ASP A 75 -17.05 -17.70 -14.72
N ILE A 76 -16.31 -16.65 -15.07
CA ILE A 76 -14.97 -16.71 -15.65
C ILE A 76 -13.88 -16.46 -14.62
N GLN A 77 -12.66 -16.89 -14.91
CA GLN A 77 -11.48 -16.50 -14.16
C GLN A 77 -11.26 -14.98 -14.27
N LEU A 78 -11.20 -14.29 -13.13
CA LEU A 78 -11.00 -12.84 -13.07
C LEU A 78 -9.50 -12.48 -13.02
N PRO A 79 -9.13 -11.26 -13.43
CA PRO A 79 -7.88 -10.65 -13.01
C PRO A 79 -7.80 -10.61 -11.49
N CYS A 80 -6.58 -10.62 -10.93
CA CYS A 80 -6.42 -10.57 -9.49
C CYS A 80 -5.33 -9.57 -9.08
N LEU A 81 -5.60 -8.82 -8.02
CA LEU A 81 -4.62 -7.98 -7.33
C LEU A 81 -4.36 -8.53 -5.93
N ILE A 82 -3.12 -8.91 -5.64
CA ILE A 82 -2.69 -9.15 -4.26
C ILE A 82 -2.35 -7.79 -3.65
N TYR A 83 -3.03 -7.45 -2.54
CA TYR A 83 -2.94 -6.13 -1.93
C TYR A 83 -2.37 -6.18 -0.51
N MET A 84 -1.32 -5.40 -0.27
CA MET A 84 -0.71 -5.18 1.04
C MET A 84 -1.12 -3.81 1.57
N HIS A 85 -1.68 -3.80 2.78
CA HIS A 85 -2.12 -2.56 3.42
C HIS A 85 -0.95 -1.70 3.92
N GLY A 86 -1.17 -0.39 4.03
CA GLY A 86 -0.26 0.55 4.68
C GLY A 86 -0.33 0.48 6.21
N GLY A 87 0.58 1.23 6.85
CA GLY A 87 0.62 1.32 8.31
C GLY A 87 2.02 1.17 8.88
N GLY A 88 3.07 1.52 8.11
CA GLY A 88 4.45 1.54 8.57
C GLY A 88 4.95 0.17 9.05
N TRP A 89 4.43 -0.93 8.50
CA TRP A 89 4.70 -2.33 8.89
C TRP A 89 4.35 -2.67 10.36
N ILE A 90 3.73 -1.74 11.09
CA ILE A 90 3.48 -1.86 12.54
C ILE A 90 1.99 -1.88 12.84
N ILE A 91 1.18 -1.18 12.07
CA ILE A 91 -0.26 -1.05 12.23
C ILE A 91 -0.98 -1.37 10.92
N GLY A 92 -2.30 -1.40 10.96
CA GLY A 92 -3.14 -1.79 9.84
C GLY A 92 -3.58 -3.24 9.98
N ASP A 93 -4.63 -3.57 9.28
CA ASP A 93 -5.24 -4.89 9.19
C ASP A 93 -6.25 -4.92 8.02
N LEU A 94 -6.89 -6.05 7.80
CA LEU A 94 -7.90 -6.24 6.76
C LEU A 94 -9.08 -5.28 6.90
N ASP A 95 -9.48 -4.94 8.14
CA ASP A 95 -10.64 -4.08 8.39
C ASP A 95 -10.31 -2.60 8.10
N SER A 96 -9.10 -2.17 8.40
CA SER A 96 -8.64 -0.78 8.17
C SER A 96 -8.56 -0.41 6.69
N HIS A 97 -8.45 -1.41 5.80
CA HIS A 97 -8.37 -1.23 4.34
C HIS A 97 -9.54 -1.89 3.60
N ASP A 98 -10.56 -2.38 4.33
CA ASP A 98 -11.72 -3.07 3.75
C ASP A 98 -12.38 -2.26 2.63
N GLY A 99 -12.72 -1.00 2.90
CA GLY A 99 -13.32 -0.14 1.89
C GLY A 99 -12.42 0.14 0.67
N VAL A 100 -11.09 0.21 0.86
CA VAL A 100 -10.12 0.38 -0.24
C VAL A 100 -10.16 -0.85 -1.15
N CYS A 101 -10.12 -2.05 -0.57
CA CYS A 101 -10.18 -3.31 -1.30
C CYS A 101 -11.53 -3.51 -2.01
N VAL A 102 -12.65 -3.09 -1.38
CA VAL A 102 -13.98 -3.10 -1.99
C VAL A 102 -14.01 -2.24 -3.25
N ASP A 103 -13.51 -0.99 -3.18
CA ASP A 103 -13.50 -0.09 -4.34
C ASP A 103 -12.58 -0.61 -5.44
N ILE A 104 -11.40 -1.15 -5.10
CA ILE A 104 -10.50 -1.76 -6.09
C ILE A 104 -11.18 -2.95 -6.77
N ALA A 105 -11.84 -3.83 -6.03
CA ALA A 105 -12.50 -5.00 -6.60
C ALA A 105 -13.63 -4.61 -7.57
N LEU A 106 -14.47 -3.65 -7.19
CA LEU A 106 -15.64 -3.25 -7.98
C LEU A 106 -15.27 -2.33 -9.15
N ASP A 107 -14.55 -1.25 -8.89
CA ASP A 107 -14.19 -0.26 -9.93
C ASP A 107 -13.08 -0.81 -10.85
N GLY A 108 -12.17 -1.63 -10.33
CA GLY A 108 -11.12 -2.31 -11.08
C GLY A 108 -11.58 -3.57 -11.80
N ALA A 109 -12.79 -4.07 -11.52
CA ALA A 109 -13.36 -5.30 -12.06
C ALA A 109 -12.41 -6.52 -11.91
N CYS A 110 -11.80 -6.68 -10.74
CA CYS A 110 -10.86 -7.74 -10.44
C CYS A 110 -11.14 -8.37 -9.07
N GLN A 111 -10.63 -9.58 -8.85
CA GLN A 111 -10.54 -10.13 -7.52
C GLN A 111 -9.42 -9.42 -6.75
N VAL A 112 -9.63 -9.12 -5.47
CA VAL A 112 -8.57 -8.61 -4.59
C VAL A 112 -8.31 -9.64 -3.48
N ILE A 113 -7.05 -9.97 -3.26
CA ILE A 113 -6.60 -10.78 -2.13
C ILE A 113 -5.81 -9.84 -1.21
N ALA A 114 -6.45 -9.36 -0.15
CA ALA A 114 -5.81 -8.51 0.86
C ALA A 114 -5.10 -9.37 1.90
N LEU A 115 -3.86 -9.01 2.24
CA LEU A 115 -3.01 -9.75 3.16
C LEU A 115 -2.91 -9.07 4.51
N ASP A 116 -3.10 -9.83 5.61
CA ASP A 116 -2.82 -9.44 6.99
C ASP A 116 -1.40 -9.95 7.36
N TYR A 117 -0.41 -9.39 6.71
CA TYR A 117 1.00 -9.79 6.87
C TYR A 117 1.53 -9.51 8.28
N GLY A 118 2.57 -10.22 8.68
CA GLY A 118 3.15 -10.11 10.02
C GLY A 118 3.69 -8.72 10.32
N LEU A 119 3.15 -8.09 11.38
CA LEU A 119 3.51 -6.73 11.80
C LEU A 119 4.73 -6.73 12.74
N SER A 120 5.51 -5.65 12.67
CA SER A 120 6.63 -5.37 13.57
C SER A 120 6.13 -4.72 14.89
N PRO A 121 6.84 -4.91 16.00
CA PRO A 121 8.18 -5.50 16.16
C PRO A 121 8.21 -7.03 16.18
N GLU A 122 7.06 -7.71 16.24
CA GLU A 122 7.00 -9.17 16.35
C GLU A 122 7.52 -9.88 15.09
N ASN A 123 7.37 -9.21 13.94
CA ASN A 123 7.79 -9.71 12.63
C ASN A 123 8.60 -8.63 11.89
N LYS A 124 9.85 -8.43 12.32
CA LYS A 124 10.77 -7.48 11.71
C LYS A 124 11.14 -7.86 10.28
N PHE A 125 11.73 -6.91 9.55
CA PHE A 125 12.31 -7.15 8.22
C PHE A 125 13.27 -8.37 8.25
N PRO A 126 13.23 -9.26 7.24
CA PRO A 126 12.40 -9.25 6.05
C PRO A 126 11.15 -10.16 6.10
N LYS A 127 10.62 -10.49 7.29
CA LYS A 127 9.60 -11.53 7.47
C LYS A 127 8.31 -11.25 6.66
N ALA A 128 7.74 -10.05 6.78
CA ALA A 128 6.54 -9.68 6.03
C ALA A 128 6.76 -9.71 4.51
N LEU A 129 7.94 -9.29 4.06
CA LEU A 129 8.33 -9.36 2.65
C LEU A 129 8.31 -10.81 2.13
N HIS A 130 8.91 -11.74 2.88
CA HIS A 130 8.92 -13.14 2.50
C HIS A 130 7.52 -13.77 2.49
N GLN A 131 6.67 -13.43 3.46
CA GLN A 131 5.26 -13.83 3.46
C GLN A 131 4.54 -13.36 2.17
N CYS A 132 4.65 -12.09 1.81
CA CYS A 132 4.02 -11.54 0.62
C CYS A 132 4.55 -12.19 -0.67
N HIS A 133 5.85 -12.40 -0.77
CA HIS A 133 6.48 -13.08 -1.89
C HIS A 133 6.02 -14.54 -2.03
N GLU A 134 5.98 -15.30 -0.93
CA GLU A 134 5.53 -16.70 -0.92
C GLU A 134 4.07 -16.81 -1.33
N ILE A 135 3.20 -15.92 -0.82
CA ILE A 135 1.77 -15.91 -1.16
C ILE A 135 1.57 -15.58 -2.65
N PHE A 136 2.32 -14.62 -3.21
CA PHE A 136 2.23 -14.36 -4.65
C PHE A 136 2.55 -15.59 -5.47
N ASN A 137 3.62 -16.32 -5.15
CA ASN A 137 4.01 -17.54 -5.82
C ASN A 137 2.96 -18.66 -5.65
N GLU A 138 2.39 -18.82 -4.45
CA GLU A 138 1.34 -19.80 -4.17
C GLU A 138 0.08 -19.51 -5.00
N VAL A 139 -0.37 -18.25 -5.03
CA VAL A 139 -1.54 -17.83 -5.81
C VAL A 139 -1.29 -17.99 -7.31
N PHE A 140 -0.09 -17.69 -7.80
CA PHE A 140 0.28 -17.89 -9.22
C PHE A 140 0.25 -19.37 -9.62
N LEU A 141 0.81 -20.24 -8.78
CA LEU A 141 0.87 -21.68 -9.04
C LEU A 141 -0.50 -22.38 -8.94
N ASN A 142 -1.36 -21.88 -8.07
CA ASN A 142 -2.69 -22.44 -7.79
C ASN A 142 -3.84 -21.54 -8.28
N ALA A 143 -3.63 -20.77 -9.33
CA ALA A 143 -4.58 -19.77 -9.84
C ALA A 143 -6.00 -20.32 -10.05
N ASP A 144 -6.13 -21.54 -10.54
CA ASP A 144 -7.41 -22.23 -10.75
C ASP A 144 -8.19 -22.42 -9.44
N ALA A 145 -7.51 -22.75 -8.34
CA ALA A 145 -8.14 -22.90 -7.02
C ALA A 145 -8.70 -21.58 -6.48
N PHE A 146 -8.15 -20.45 -6.90
CA PHE A 146 -8.64 -19.10 -6.60
C PHE A 146 -9.62 -18.56 -7.64
N ASN A 147 -9.88 -19.31 -8.71
CA ASN A 147 -10.70 -18.91 -9.86
C ASN A 147 -10.22 -17.58 -10.48
N ILE A 148 -8.91 -17.45 -10.69
CA ILE A 148 -8.25 -16.28 -11.28
C ILE A 148 -7.42 -16.67 -12.51
N ASP A 149 -7.22 -15.71 -13.40
CA ASP A 149 -6.29 -15.85 -14.52
C ASP A 149 -4.88 -15.50 -14.05
N LYS A 150 -3.99 -16.50 -14.01
CA LYS A 150 -2.59 -16.30 -13.58
C LYS A 150 -1.80 -15.30 -14.43
N ASN A 151 -2.19 -15.13 -15.70
CA ASN A 151 -1.54 -14.15 -16.60
C ASN A 151 -2.01 -12.71 -16.33
N ARG A 152 -3.08 -12.56 -15.51
CA ARG A 152 -3.62 -11.28 -15.05
C ARG A 152 -3.51 -11.13 -13.53
N LEU A 153 -2.50 -11.78 -12.93
CA LEU A 153 -2.17 -11.61 -11.52
C LEU A 153 -1.24 -10.39 -11.36
N SER A 154 -1.59 -9.52 -10.44
CA SER A 154 -0.89 -8.26 -10.16
C SER A 154 -0.64 -8.10 -8.67
N ILE A 155 0.23 -7.16 -8.29
CA ILE A 155 0.60 -6.90 -6.91
C ILE A 155 0.47 -5.40 -6.62
N GLY A 156 0.09 -5.04 -5.39
CA GLY A 156 0.00 -3.63 -5.04
C GLY A 156 -0.17 -3.39 -3.55
N GLY A 157 -0.12 -2.11 -3.19
CA GLY A 157 -0.31 -1.68 -1.81
C GLY A 157 -0.06 -0.19 -1.64
N ASP A 158 -0.35 0.29 -0.44
CA ASP A 158 -0.15 1.68 -0.08
C ASP A 158 0.92 1.84 1.01
N SER A 159 1.74 2.89 0.95
CA SER A 159 2.75 3.22 1.96
C SER A 159 3.72 2.05 2.21
N ALA A 160 3.79 1.51 3.41
CA ALA A 160 4.54 0.30 3.74
C ALA A 160 4.11 -0.92 2.89
N GLY A 161 2.82 -1.04 2.55
CA GLY A 161 2.33 -2.07 1.63
C GLY A 161 2.82 -1.86 0.20
N GLY A 162 2.95 -0.60 -0.24
CA GLY A 162 3.59 -0.26 -1.51
C GLY A 162 5.08 -0.61 -1.54
N ASN A 163 5.79 -0.45 -0.42
CA ASN A 163 7.14 -0.95 -0.25
C ASN A 163 7.19 -2.48 -0.40
N LEU A 164 6.32 -3.21 0.33
CA LEU A 164 6.27 -4.67 0.26
C LEU A 164 5.95 -5.17 -1.16
N ALA A 165 5.07 -4.49 -1.90
CA ALA A 165 4.75 -4.83 -3.29
C ALA A 165 5.96 -4.69 -4.21
N LEU A 166 6.64 -3.54 -4.15
CA LEU A 166 7.84 -3.28 -4.95
C LEU A 166 8.98 -4.23 -4.58
N SER A 167 9.23 -4.42 -3.29
CA SER A 167 10.30 -5.31 -2.78
C SER A 167 10.02 -6.78 -3.10
N SER A 168 8.75 -7.23 -3.03
CA SER A 168 8.37 -8.58 -3.45
C SER A 168 8.64 -8.80 -4.94
N THR A 169 8.33 -7.82 -5.78
CA THR A 169 8.62 -7.89 -7.23
C THR A 169 10.12 -7.93 -7.50
N LEU A 170 10.91 -7.12 -6.80
CA LEU A 170 12.38 -7.17 -6.88
C LEU A 170 12.92 -8.56 -6.46
N LEU A 171 12.36 -9.14 -5.42
CA LEU A 171 12.76 -10.47 -4.96
C LEU A 171 12.39 -11.56 -5.98
N MET A 172 11.22 -11.47 -6.63
CA MET A 172 10.82 -12.35 -7.72
C MET A 172 11.81 -12.25 -8.88
N MET A 173 12.17 -11.04 -9.30
CA MET A 173 13.15 -10.84 -10.37
C MET A 173 14.52 -11.45 -10.03
N LYS A 174 15.02 -11.20 -8.82
CA LYS A 174 16.32 -11.73 -8.36
C LYS A 174 16.34 -13.25 -8.32
N ASN A 175 15.20 -13.88 -8.05
CA ASN A 175 15.06 -15.34 -7.97
C ASN A 175 14.64 -15.98 -9.30
N GLY A 176 14.40 -15.23 -10.37
CA GLY A 176 13.87 -15.75 -11.64
C GLY A 176 12.45 -16.32 -11.53
N GLY A 177 11.66 -15.81 -10.60
CA GLY A 177 10.26 -16.23 -10.38
C GLY A 177 9.25 -15.57 -11.32
N PRO A 178 7.97 -15.94 -11.22
CA PRO A 178 6.91 -15.31 -12.00
C PRO A 178 6.77 -13.84 -11.60
N LEU A 179 6.56 -12.96 -12.58
CA LEU A 179 6.37 -11.54 -12.36
C LEU A 179 4.88 -11.16 -12.43
N PRO A 180 4.42 -10.17 -11.67
CA PRO A 180 3.06 -9.65 -11.79
C PRO A 180 2.85 -8.97 -13.15
N LEU A 181 1.61 -8.96 -13.63
CA LEU A 181 1.24 -8.23 -14.85
C LEU A 181 1.55 -6.73 -14.73
N TYR A 182 1.25 -6.15 -13.57
CA TYR A 182 1.63 -4.79 -13.19
C TYR A 182 1.80 -4.65 -11.66
N GLN A 183 2.43 -3.56 -11.25
CA GLN A 183 2.49 -3.11 -9.86
C GLN A 183 1.56 -1.91 -9.65
N PHE A 184 0.78 -1.90 -8.56
CA PHE A 184 -0.04 -0.77 -8.13
C PHE A 184 0.52 -0.20 -6.83
N LEU A 185 1.28 0.88 -6.93
CA LEU A 185 2.01 1.49 -5.83
C LEU A 185 1.38 2.83 -5.44
N ILE A 186 0.89 2.91 -4.22
CA ILE A 186 0.24 4.12 -3.71
C ILE A 186 1.15 4.75 -2.65
N TYR A 187 1.69 5.94 -2.94
CA TYR A 187 2.68 6.68 -2.11
C TYR A 187 3.64 5.76 -1.36
N PRO A 188 4.36 4.85 -2.06
CA PRO A 188 5.17 3.82 -1.43
C PRO A 188 6.32 4.44 -0.63
N CYS A 189 6.65 3.82 0.51
CA CYS A 189 7.77 4.18 1.35
C CYS A 189 9.02 3.40 0.92
N ILE A 190 10.00 4.02 0.27
CA ILE A 190 11.06 3.30 -0.44
C ILE A 190 12.47 3.86 -0.29
N ASP A 191 12.63 5.03 0.35
CA ASP A 191 13.91 5.72 0.50
C ASP A 191 14.23 5.99 1.98
N LYS A 192 15.50 6.16 2.27
CA LYS A 192 16.05 6.52 3.58
C LYS A 192 16.59 7.96 3.66
N ASP A 193 16.36 8.75 2.61
CA ASP A 193 16.75 10.17 2.56
C ASP A 193 15.74 11.03 3.33
N PHE A 194 15.83 10.96 4.67
CA PHE A 194 14.95 11.73 5.57
C PHE A 194 15.20 13.24 5.53
N ASP A 195 16.20 13.71 4.81
CA ASP A 195 16.51 15.13 4.61
C ASP A 195 16.11 15.61 3.20
N SER A 196 15.41 14.79 2.42
CA SER A 196 14.85 15.18 1.13
C SER A 196 13.85 16.34 1.27
N TYR A 197 13.63 17.05 0.16
CA TYR A 197 12.76 18.23 0.14
C TYR A 197 11.38 17.99 0.77
N SER A 198 10.72 16.88 0.46
CA SER A 198 9.38 16.60 0.99
C SER A 198 9.42 16.24 2.48
N TYR A 199 10.44 15.53 2.95
CA TYR A 199 10.62 15.25 4.38
C TYR A 199 10.86 16.51 5.21
N ILE A 200 11.55 17.53 4.65
CA ILE A 200 11.73 18.82 5.31
C ILE A 200 10.44 19.64 5.24
N LYS A 201 9.88 19.79 4.03
CA LYS A 201 8.70 20.66 3.80
C LYS A 201 7.44 20.16 4.48
N HIS A 202 7.26 18.84 4.55
CA HIS A 202 6.07 18.18 5.10
C HIS A 202 6.38 17.41 6.40
N ALA A 203 7.43 17.79 7.14
CA ALA A 203 7.88 17.12 8.35
C ALA A 203 6.75 16.92 9.38
N GLU A 204 5.85 17.90 9.49
CA GLU A 204 4.69 17.89 10.38
C GLU A 204 3.35 17.76 9.64
N ALA A 205 3.35 17.09 8.47
CA ALA A 205 2.11 16.89 7.71
C ALA A 205 1.07 16.10 8.52
N PRO A 206 -0.23 16.34 8.30
CA PRO A 206 -1.27 15.53 8.88
C PRO A 206 -1.12 14.07 8.47
N PHE A 207 -1.48 13.13 9.33
CA PHE A 207 -1.49 11.69 9.12
C PHE A 207 -0.11 11.02 9.15
N LEU A 208 0.91 11.60 8.51
CA LEU A 208 2.27 11.08 8.51
C LEU A 208 3.26 12.22 8.74
N THR A 209 4.10 12.09 9.77
CA THR A 209 5.18 13.02 10.07
C THR A 209 6.55 12.38 9.81
N LYS A 210 7.59 13.20 9.63
CA LYS A 210 8.98 12.72 9.57
C LYS A 210 9.32 11.88 10.81
N LYS A 211 8.92 12.32 12.01
CA LYS A 211 9.17 11.62 13.27
C LYS A 211 8.51 10.24 13.31
N MET A 212 7.28 10.13 12.77
CA MET A 212 6.61 8.83 12.63
C MET A 212 7.38 7.90 11.69
N MET A 213 7.87 8.39 10.56
CA MET A 213 8.65 7.58 9.62
C MET A 213 9.93 7.02 10.26
N LEU A 214 10.65 7.85 11.01
CA LEU A 214 11.84 7.40 11.75
C LEU A 214 11.48 6.31 12.77
N TRP A 215 10.37 6.48 13.50
CA TRP A 215 9.89 5.47 14.45
C TRP A 215 9.48 4.17 13.75
N PHE A 216 8.79 4.23 12.60
CA PHE A 216 8.41 3.07 11.80
C PHE A 216 9.64 2.28 11.36
N PHE A 217 10.64 2.92 10.77
CA PHE A 217 11.86 2.24 10.34
C PHE A 217 12.64 1.64 11.50
N ASN A 218 12.81 2.37 12.60
CA ASN A 218 13.49 1.87 13.78
C ASN A 218 12.81 0.63 14.40
N THR A 219 11.49 0.52 14.25
CA THR A 219 10.71 -0.63 14.75
C THR A 219 10.72 -1.79 13.75
N TYR A 220 10.73 -1.50 12.45
CA TYR A 220 10.66 -2.48 11.37
C TYR A 220 12.00 -3.18 11.11
N LEU A 221 13.10 -2.43 11.12
CA LEU A 221 14.45 -2.93 10.82
C LEU A 221 15.09 -3.61 12.03
N ASN A 222 16.06 -4.50 11.79
CA ASN A 222 16.81 -5.15 12.86
C ASN A 222 17.96 -4.28 13.36
N GLY A 223 18.64 -3.56 12.45
CA GLY A 223 19.78 -2.74 12.79
C GLY A 223 20.28 -1.88 11.62
N PRO A 224 21.43 -1.22 11.83
CA PRO A 224 22.01 -0.32 10.81
C PRO A 224 22.33 -0.99 9.47
N GLU A 225 22.60 -2.28 9.47
CA GLU A 225 22.90 -3.08 8.28
C GLU A 225 21.76 -3.08 7.27
N ASP A 226 20.51 -3.08 7.74
CA ASP A 226 19.32 -3.09 6.88
C ASP A 226 19.18 -1.79 6.08
N TYR A 227 19.80 -0.69 6.52
CA TYR A 227 19.77 0.57 5.77
C TYR A 227 20.53 0.53 4.44
N SER A 228 21.35 -0.48 4.21
CA SER A 228 22.00 -0.72 2.91
C SER A 228 21.30 -1.75 2.03
N ASN A 229 20.20 -2.32 2.51
CA ASN A 229 19.48 -3.40 1.83
C ASN A 229 18.44 -2.84 0.86
N SER A 230 18.58 -3.17 -0.44
CA SER A 230 17.62 -2.73 -1.49
C SER A 230 16.24 -3.37 -1.37
N LEU A 231 16.05 -4.41 -0.58
CA LEU A 231 14.73 -4.96 -0.29
C LEU A 231 14.03 -4.22 0.88
N ALA A 232 14.79 -3.54 1.76
CA ALA A 232 14.22 -2.62 2.75
C ALA A 232 13.96 -1.24 2.12
N PHE A 233 14.90 -0.77 1.32
CA PHE A 233 14.88 0.52 0.63
C PHE A 233 15.02 0.34 -0.89
N PRO A 234 13.94 0.03 -1.61
CA PRO A 234 13.98 -0.29 -3.03
C PRO A 234 14.64 0.75 -3.93
N ILE A 235 14.65 2.01 -3.52
CA ILE A 235 15.33 3.08 -4.27
C ILE A 235 16.85 2.83 -4.45
N LEU A 236 17.45 2.02 -3.58
CA LEU A 236 18.86 1.64 -3.65
C LEU A 236 19.17 0.61 -4.74
N GLU A 237 18.13 0.01 -5.35
CA GLU A 237 18.36 -0.94 -6.46
C GLU A 237 19.06 -0.23 -7.61
N LYS A 238 20.04 -0.91 -8.21
CA LYS A 238 20.88 -0.34 -9.28
C LYS A 238 20.11 -0.15 -10.57
N SER A 239 19.25 -1.11 -10.92
CA SER A 239 18.43 -1.08 -12.12
C SER A 239 17.06 -1.71 -11.87
N PHE A 240 16.04 -1.11 -12.47
CA PHE A 240 14.68 -1.63 -12.54
C PHE A 240 14.33 -2.22 -13.91
N SER A 241 15.34 -2.38 -14.79
CA SER A 241 15.11 -2.97 -16.12
C SER A 241 14.46 -4.36 -15.99
N GLY A 242 13.42 -4.61 -16.76
CA GLY A 242 12.64 -5.85 -16.68
C GLY A 242 11.53 -5.87 -15.61
N MET A 243 11.39 -4.80 -14.82
CA MET A 243 10.25 -4.66 -13.91
C MET A 243 8.93 -4.58 -14.68
N PRO A 244 7.82 -5.09 -14.12
CA PRO A 244 6.51 -5.00 -14.73
C PRO A 244 6.02 -3.54 -14.81
N LYS A 245 5.01 -3.31 -15.67
CA LYS A 245 4.30 -2.02 -15.74
C LYS A 245 3.97 -1.54 -14.34
N THR A 246 4.12 -0.24 -14.10
CA THR A 246 3.91 0.33 -12.77
C THR A 246 2.87 1.45 -12.82
N VAL A 247 1.80 1.32 -12.03
CA VAL A 247 0.86 2.40 -11.75
C VAL A 247 1.24 3.00 -10.41
N LEU A 248 1.72 4.24 -10.42
CA LEU A 248 2.24 4.94 -9.25
C LEU A 248 1.38 6.17 -8.92
N LEU A 249 0.80 6.18 -7.73
CA LEU A 249 0.03 7.29 -7.21
C LEU A 249 0.75 7.90 -6.01
N ASN A 250 1.15 9.16 -6.11
CA ASN A 250 1.74 9.94 -5.01
C ASN A 250 0.75 10.96 -4.44
N ALA A 251 0.94 11.35 -3.19
CA ALA A 251 0.26 12.52 -2.62
C ALA A 251 1.21 13.73 -2.64
N GLU A 252 0.68 14.93 -2.93
CA GLU A 252 1.51 16.15 -2.99
C GLU A 252 2.01 16.60 -1.62
N LEU A 253 1.12 16.54 -0.60
CA LEU A 253 1.40 17.06 0.74
C LEU A 253 1.87 15.91 1.67
N ASP A 254 2.94 15.22 1.28
CA ASP A 254 3.40 13.97 1.87
C ASP A 254 4.92 14.01 2.07
N PRO A 255 5.45 13.61 3.23
CA PRO A 255 6.89 13.40 3.40
C PRO A 255 7.51 12.50 2.33
N LEU A 256 6.75 11.52 1.80
CA LEU A 256 7.21 10.54 0.81
C LEU A 256 7.12 11.04 -0.65
N ALA A 257 6.67 12.29 -0.89
CA ALA A 257 6.44 12.78 -2.24
C ALA A 257 7.72 12.80 -3.12
N THR A 258 8.87 13.14 -2.54
CA THR A 258 10.14 13.18 -3.27
C THR A 258 10.61 11.80 -3.71
N GLU A 259 10.52 10.80 -2.84
CA GLU A 259 10.98 9.44 -3.16
C GLU A 259 10.08 8.78 -4.21
N GLY A 260 8.77 9.03 -4.18
CA GLY A 260 7.88 8.56 -5.23
C GLY A 260 8.20 9.16 -6.61
N LYS A 261 8.58 10.45 -6.69
CA LYS A 261 9.05 11.08 -7.94
C LYS A 261 10.38 10.51 -8.40
N LYS A 262 11.31 10.26 -7.47
CA LYS A 262 12.60 9.60 -7.77
C LYS A 262 12.35 8.20 -8.34
N LEU A 263 11.42 7.42 -7.75
CA LEU A 263 11.08 6.09 -8.26
C LEU A 263 10.52 6.16 -9.68
N ALA A 264 9.54 7.04 -9.93
CA ALA A 264 8.96 7.19 -11.27
C ALA A 264 10.05 7.47 -12.32
N LYS A 265 10.97 8.39 -12.00
CA LYS A 265 12.10 8.71 -12.90
C LYS A 265 13.00 7.50 -13.14
N LYS A 266 13.43 6.79 -12.09
CA LYS A 266 14.31 5.62 -12.24
C LYS A 266 13.67 4.51 -13.06
N LEU A 267 12.38 4.22 -12.82
CA LEU A 267 11.64 3.24 -13.61
C LEU A 267 11.59 3.61 -15.10
N ILE A 268 11.28 4.88 -15.40
CA ILE A 268 11.22 5.39 -16.79
C ILE A 268 12.62 5.34 -17.45
N ASP A 269 13.65 5.77 -16.74
CA ASP A 269 15.05 5.77 -17.23
C ASP A 269 15.51 4.33 -17.56
N ASP A 270 15.01 3.32 -16.82
CA ASP A 270 15.29 1.89 -17.03
C ASP A 270 14.31 1.21 -18.03
N GLY A 271 13.48 1.99 -18.74
CA GLY A 271 12.59 1.51 -19.80
C GLY A 271 11.32 0.82 -19.29
N VAL A 272 10.99 0.95 -18.01
CA VAL A 272 9.74 0.39 -17.44
C VAL A 272 8.55 1.27 -17.83
N PRO A 273 7.44 0.73 -18.34
CA PRO A 273 6.22 1.50 -18.57
C PRO A 273 5.62 1.98 -17.24
N VAL A 274 5.51 3.31 -17.04
CA VAL A 274 5.01 3.91 -15.81
C VAL A 274 3.81 4.80 -16.09
N PHE A 275 2.70 4.56 -15.40
CA PHE A 275 1.66 5.55 -15.22
C PHE A 275 1.85 6.23 -13.87
N HIS A 276 2.31 7.48 -13.86
CA HIS A 276 2.55 8.23 -12.64
C HIS A 276 1.54 9.37 -12.49
N LYS A 277 0.89 9.44 -11.32
CA LYS A 277 -0.02 10.53 -10.97
C LYS A 277 0.31 11.09 -9.59
N GLU A 278 0.39 12.42 -9.48
CA GLU A 278 0.47 13.13 -8.21
C GLU A 278 -0.91 13.65 -7.82
N ALA A 279 -1.42 13.22 -6.66
CA ALA A 279 -2.69 13.66 -6.10
C ALA A 279 -2.53 15.05 -5.47
N GLN A 280 -2.79 16.09 -6.27
CA GLN A 280 -2.62 17.49 -5.88
C GLN A 280 -3.46 17.87 -4.66
N SER A 281 -2.86 18.55 -3.67
CA SER A 281 -3.47 19.00 -2.41
C SER A 281 -3.99 17.88 -1.51
N LEU A 282 -3.57 16.64 -1.71
CA LEU A 282 -3.88 15.51 -0.86
C LEU A 282 -2.67 15.12 0.01
N ILE A 283 -2.97 14.56 1.17
CA ILE A 283 -1.98 14.13 2.17
C ILE A 283 -1.73 12.62 2.07
N HIS A 284 -0.67 12.13 2.73
CA HIS A 284 -0.47 10.70 2.93
C HIS A 284 -1.71 10.03 3.52
N GLY A 285 -2.01 8.80 3.13
CA GLY A 285 -3.15 8.04 3.67
C GLY A 285 -4.54 8.48 3.18
N PHE A 286 -4.63 9.43 2.24
CA PHE A 286 -5.92 9.96 1.77
C PHE A 286 -6.87 8.89 1.22
N ILE A 287 -6.36 7.78 0.71
CA ILE A 287 -7.22 6.70 0.18
C ILE A 287 -8.10 6.08 1.27
N ARG A 288 -7.67 6.06 2.52
CA ARG A 288 -8.45 5.56 3.66
C ARG A 288 -9.56 6.51 4.09
N CYS A 289 -9.37 7.82 3.83
CA CYS A 289 -10.33 8.88 4.14
C CYS A 289 -11.01 9.44 2.87
N ARG A 290 -10.95 8.73 1.76
CA ARG A 290 -11.41 9.20 0.45
C ARG A 290 -12.89 9.59 0.42
N ASP A 291 -13.73 8.90 1.18
CA ASP A 291 -15.17 9.22 1.25
C ASP A 291 -15.46 10.56 1.92
N GLN A 292 -14.51 11.08 2.71
CA GLN A 292 -14.58 12.39 3.34
C GLN A 292 -14.03 13.51 2.42
N SER A 293 -13.49 13.17 1.25
CA SER A 293 -12.89 14.08 0.28
C SER A 293 -13.37 13.78 -1.14
N PRO A 294 -14.28 14.59 -1.71
CA PRO A 294 -14.71 14.41 -3.12
C PRO A 294 -13.54 14.33 -4.09
N LYS A 295 -12.47 15.10 -3.84
CA LYS A 295 -11.26 15.08 -4.65
C LYS A 295 -10.49 13.77 -4.47
N GLY A 296 -10.32 13.32 -3.23
CA GLY A 296 -9.66 12.03 -2.93
C GLY A 296 -10.41 10.86 -3.56
N LYS A 297 -11.74 10.84 -3.42
CA LYS A 297 -12.60 9.82 -4.05
C LYS A 297 -12.47 9.81 -5.57
N LYS A 298 -12.54 10.99 -6.20
CA LYS A 298 -12.40 11.12 -7.66
C LYS A 298 -11.04 10.59 -8.14
N ILE A 299 -9.94 11.03 -7.52
CA ILE A 299 -8.58 10.61 -7.91
C ILE A 299 -8.40 9.10 -7.71
N PHE A 300 -8.88 8.54 -6.58
CA PHE A 300 -8.77 7.12 -6.34
C PHE A 300 -9.56 6.30 -7.36
N LYS A 301 -10.79 6.71 -7.67
CA LYS A 301 -11.60 6.07 -8.72
C LYS A 301 -10.94 6.14 -10.10
N GLU A 302 -10.34 7.27 -10.46
CA GLU A 302 -9.62 7.43 -11.74
C GLU A 302 -8.44 6.46 -11.83
N ILE A 303 -7.63 6.35 -10.76
CA ILE A 303 -6.44 5.48 -10.78
C ILE A 303 -6.83 3.99 -10.78
N VAL A 304 -7.88 3.60 -10.04
CA VAL A 304 -8.42 2.24 -10.08
C VAL A 304 -9.01 1.91 -11.44
N GLY A 305 -9.65 2.88 -12.11
CA GLY A 305 -10.14 2.72 -13.49
C GLY A 305 -9.01 2.41 -14.49
N ILE A 306 -7.78 2.87 -14.24
CA ILE A 306 -6.62 2.49 -15.06
C ILE A 306 -6.29 1.02 -14.89
N LEU A 307 -6.36 0.48 -13.66
CA LEU A 307 -6.12 -0.95 -13.43
C LEU A 307 -7.05 -1.81 -14.29
N ARG A 308 -8.32 -1.42 -14.38
CA ARG A 308 -9.30 -2.10 -15.23
C ARG A 308 -8.89 -2.15 -16.70
N SER A 309 -8.21 -1.13 -17.19
CA SER A 309 -7.75 -1.09 -18.59
C SER A 309 -6.45 -1.88 -18.83
N LEU A 310 -5.77 -2.31 -17.77
CA LEU A 310 -4.55 -3.11 -17.85
C LEU A 310 -4.81 -4.62 -17.82
N HIS A 311 -6.02 -5.01 -17.42
CA HIS A 311 -6.48 -6.39 -17.42
C HIS A 311 -6.90 -6.83 -18.82
#